data_89010c23aa6f1e23c068d04d1e750595
#
_entry.id   89010c23aa6f1e23c068d04d1e750595
#
_cell.length_a   1.000
_cell.length_b   1.000
_cell.length_c   1.000
_cell.angle_alpha   90.00
_cell.angle_beta   90.00
_cell.angle_gamma   90.00
#
_symmetry.space_group_name_H-M   'P 1'
#
loop_
_entity.id
_entity.type
_entity.pdbx_description
1 polymer ?
#
loop_
_entity_poly.entity_id
_entity_poly.type
_entity_poly.pdbx_seq_one_letter_code
_entity_poly.pdbx_strand_id
1 'polypeptide(L)'
;DHGAFNSWGRDRFWHPNRKEMDELTGKHPNLILLDAVKTTKIHDNRFRCDHGWDIDLDDGSSNYEIYNNLCLSGGLKLREGFYRKVYNNVMINNGFHPHVWFQHSHDVFRNNIVMESHQDIQVKYWGEEVDHNIYGRQDDLDKDRAKCIEKHGRFIQLNFTNPAHGDFRLKNLKDQDFKNFDMLHFGVTSKKLKTLAASPEIPQLIQSEAKEQGSRWSWKSGVFKSVETLGEQSAAGLPAINGVLLLELDEKGNLYKSGLRVGDVVLNYQGEKIDQLIDLQQAIKKHVHADQPKVFIFRNQQQQELTLQL
;
A
#
# COMPACT_ATOMS: atom_id res chain seq x y z
N ASP A 1 3.54 -8.66 -8.34
CA ASP A 1 2.83 -7.39 -8.21
C ASP A 1 2.69 -6.74 -9.55
N HIS A 2 1.45 -6.41 -9.96
CA HIS A 2 1.22 -5.72 -11.22
C HIS A 2 0.00 -4.82 -11.08
N GLY A 3 0.08 -3.65 -11.72
CA GLY A 3 -1.02 -2.71 -11.85
C GLY A 3 -1.49 -2.59 -13.30
N ALA A 4 -2.65 -1.99 -13.51
CA ALA A 4 -3.06 -1.56 -14.84
C ALA A 4 -2.10 -0.48 -15.39
N PHE A 5 -1.61 0.39 -14.51
CA PHE A 5 -0.39 1.17 -14.69
C PHE A 5 0.64 0.71 -13.64
N ASN A 6 1.87 0.44 -14.06
CA ASN A 6 2.95 0.06 -13.17
C ASN A 6 4.21 0.89 -13.45
N SER A 7 4.83 1.39 -12.40
CA SER A 7 6.14 2.04 -12.45
C SER A 7 7.06 1.42 -11.41
N TRP A 8 8.30 1.18 -11.79
CA TRP A 8 9.33 0.59 -10.96
C TRP A 8 10.56 1.48 -10.94
N GLY A 9 10.65 2.31 -9.92
CA GLY A 9 11.63 3.39 -9.83
C GLY A 9 12.87 2.99 -9.05
N ARG A 10 13.59 1.96 -9.45
CA ARG A 10 14.90 1.59 -8.89
C ARG A 10 15.99 2.52 -9.39
N ASP A 11 15.79 3.79 -9.14
CA ASP A 11 16.74 4.84 -9.48
C ASP A 11 17.99 4.76 -8.59
N ARG A 12 19.02 5.58 -8.87
CA ARG A 12 20.34 5.53 -8.18
C ARG A 12 20.29 5.67 -6.66
N PHE A 13 19.24 6.26 -6.10
CA PHE A 13 19.08 6.36 -4.64
C PHE A 13 18.44 5.11 -4.04
N TRP A 14 17.77 4.29 -4.84
CA TRP A 14 17.03 3.13 -4.34
C TRP A 14 17.96 2.03 -3.86
N HIS A 15 17.62 1.45 -2.71
CA HIS A 15 18.34 0.33 -2.11
C HIS A 15 17.34 -0.63 -1.42
N PRO A 16 17.49 -1.96 -1.54
CA PRO A 16 16.59 -2.90 -0.88
C PRO A 16 16.65 -2.80 0.66
N ASN A 17 17.80 -2.38 1.22
CA ASN A 17 17.89 -2.01 2.63
C ASN A 17 17.30 -0.61 2.84
N ARG A 18 16.09 -0.57 3.34
CA ARG A 18 15.30 0.65 3.55
C ARG A 18 15.97 1.67 4.47
N LYS A 19 16.69 1.20 5.48
CA LYS A 19 17.43 2.08 6.39
C LYS A 19 18.56 2.82 5.65
N GLU A 20 19.29 2.12 4.81
CA GLU A 20 20.35 2.74 4.01
C GLU A 20 19.77 3.74 3.00
N MET A 21 18.64 3.40 2.38
CA MET A 21 17.92 4.31 1.47
C MET A 21 17.43 5.56 2.19
N ASP A 22 16.81 5.42 3.36
CA ASP A 22 16.32 6.54 4.17
C ASP A 22 17.46 7.46 4.61
N GLU A 23 18.57 6.89 5.10
CA GLU A 23 19.76 7.65 5.48
C GLU A 23 20.42 8.37 4.29
N LEU A 24 20.53 7.70 3.14
CA LEU A 24 21.11 8.27 1.93
C LEU A 24 20.28 9.43 1.40
N THR A 25 18.98 9.24 1.26
CA THR A 25 18.05 10.27 0.72
C THR A 25 17.84 11.41 1.69
N GLY A 26 17.88 11.16 3.00
CA GLY A 26 17.83 12.20 4.02
C GLY A 26 19.08 13.11 4.01
N LYS A 27 20.26 12.53 3.76
CA LYS A 27 21.52 13.29 3.63
C LYS A 27 21.64 14.02 2.27
N HIS A 28 21.11 13.42 1.21
CA HIS A 28 21.27 13.88 -0.17
C HIS A 28 19.92 13.90 -0.92
N PRO A 29 18.95 14.74 -0.52
CA PRO A 29 17.61 14.75 -1.12
C PRO A 29 17.59 15.04 -2.62
N ASN A 30 18.58 15.74 -3.13
CA ASN A 30 18.70 16.03 -4.57
C ASN A 30 18.96 14.78 -5.42
N LEU A 31 19.45 13.67 -4.83
CA LEU A 31 19.64 12.41 -5.55
C LEU A 31 18.34 11.89 -6.16
N ILE A 32 17.21 12.08 -5.47
CA ILE A 32 15.90 11.59 -5.89
C ILE A 32 15.51 12.16 -7.26
N LEU A 33 15.79 13.43 -7.50
CA LEU A 33 15.41 14.11 -8.73
C LEU A 33 16.44 14.00 -9.87
N LEU A 34 17.58 13.34 -9.65
CA LEU A 34 18.57 13.17 -10.70
C LEU A 34 18.11 12.23 -11.82
N ASP A 35 17.32 11.22 -11.48
CA ASP A 35 16.75 10.27 -12.45
C ASP A 35 15.28 10.62 -12.77
N ALA A 36 14.56 11.22 -11.84
CA ALA A 36 13.20 11.72 -12.00
C ALA A 36 13.16 13.24 -12.22
N VAL A 37 13.85 13.71 -13.26
CA VAL A 37 14.12 15.15 -13.51
C VAL A 37 12.85 15.97 -13.75
N LYS A 38 11.83 15.39 -14.39
CA LYS A 38 10.54 16.03 -14.66
C LYS A 38 9.42 15.24 -14.04
N THR A 39 8.43 15.94 -13.51
CA THR A 39 7.24 15.33 -12.94
C THR A 39 6.49 14.53 -13.99
N THR A 40 6.32 13.24 -13.73
CA THR A 40 5.44 12.36 -14.52
C THR A 40 3.99 12.61 -14.09
N LYS A 41 3.11 12.88 -15.07
CA LYS A 41 1.71 13.15 -14.80
C LYS A 41 0.84 11.98 -15.25
N ILE A 42 -0.01 11.49 -14.34
CA ILE A 42 -1.03 10.49 -14.62
C ILE A 42 -2.38 11.15 -14.36
N HIS A 43 -3.12 11.46 -15.41
CA HIS A 43 -4.37 12.20 -15.24
C HIS A 43 -5.38 11.89 -16.34
N ASP A 44 -6.65 12.13 -15.99
CA ASP A 44 -7.80 11.95 -16.90
C ASP A 44 -7.85 10.53 -17.50
N ASN A 45 -7.60 9.51 -16.66
CA ASN A 45 -7.65 8.12 -17.05
C ASN A 45 -8.72 7.35 -16.24
N ARG A 46 -9.15 6.23 -16.81
CA ARG A 46 -9.93 5.21 -16.14
C ARG A 46 -9.13 3.92 -16.10
N PHE A 47 -8.88 3.43 -14.91
CA PHE A 47 -8.14 2.19 -14.66
C PHE A 47 -9.04 1.11 -14.08
N ARG A 48 -8.76 -0.14 -14.41
CA ARG A 48 -9.31 -1.32 -13.77
C ARG A 48 -8.26 -2.42 -13.70
N CYS A 49 -7.95 -2.87 -12.51
CA CYS A 49 -7.12 -4.03 -12.26
C CYS A 49 -7.77 -4.90 -11.17
N ASP A 50 -8.28 -6.06 -11.55
CA ASP A 50 -8.99 -6.96 -10.62
C ASP A 50 -8.03 -7.86 -9.83
N HIS A 51 -6.72 -7.86 -10.14
CA HIS A 51 -5.72 -8.74 -9.54
C HIS A 51 -4.52 -8.01 -8.94
N GLY A 52 -4.59 -6.71 -8.82
CA GLY A 52 -3.52 -5.86 -8.28
C GLY A 52 -4.04 -4.44 -8.06
N TRP A 53 -3.22 -3.45 -8.37
CA TRP A 53 -3.59 -2.05 -8.23
C TRP A 53 -3.96 -1.43 -9.58
N ASP A 54 -4.85 -0.45 -9.56
CA ASP A 54 -5.15 0.34 -10.76
C ASP A 54 -3.94 1.18 -11.16
N ILE A 55 -3.29 1.79 -10.15
CA ILE A 55 -2.02 2.51 -10.30
C ILE A 55 -1.04 1.97 -9.27
N ASP A 56 0.07 1.41 -9.73
CA ASP A 56 1.13 0.84 -8.90
C ASP A 56 2.43 1.62 -9.08
N LEU A 57 2.78 2.46 -8.11
CA LEU A 57 4.09 3.09 -8.02
C LEU A 57 4.96 2.33 -7.02
N ASP A 58 5.75 1.39 -7.54
CA ASP A 58 6.56 0.47 -6.78
C ASP A 58 8.03 0.93 -6.65
N ASP A 59 8.76 0.31 -5.73
CA ASP A 59 10.21 0.38 -5.51
C ASP A 59 10.84 1.75 -5.80
N GLY A 60 10.42 2.79 -5.09
CA GLY A 60 11.06 4.09 -5.17
C GLY A 60 10.56 5.02 -6.28
N SER A 61 9.51 4.67 -7.02
CA SER A 61 8.90 5.54 -8.04
C SER A 61 8.60 6.93 -7.48
N SER A 62 9.26 7.97 -8.02
CA SER A 62 9.27 9.31 -7.45
C SER A 62 8.93 10.40 -8.48
N ASN A 63 8.55 11.58 -7.97
CA ASN A 63 8.21 12.77 -8.76
C ASN A 63 7.01 12.57 -9.69
N TYR A 64 5.87 12.23 -9.08
CA TYR A 64 4.59 12.03 -9.77
C TYR A 64 3.54 13.06 -9.37
N GLU A 65 2.66 13.38 -10.30
CA GLU A 65 1.43 14.12 -10.08
C GLU A 65 0.27 13.31 -10.65
N ILE A 66 -0.67 12.88 -9.78
CA ILE A 66 -1.73 11.92 -10.10
C ILE A 66 -3.07 12.57 -9.77
N TYR A 67 -3.87 12.89 -10.79
CA TYR A 67 -5.11 13.62 -10.58
C TYR A 67 -6.16 13.32 -11.64
N ASN A 68 -7.44 13.56 -11.32
CA ASN A 68 -8.57 13.33 -12.21
C ASN A 68 -8.62 11.90 -12.77
N ASN A 69 -8.20 10.89 -12.00
CA ASN A 69 -8.31 9.50 -12.44
C ASN A 69 -9.49 8.82 -11.76
N LEU A 70 -10.10 7.89 -12.47
CA LEU A 70 -11.11 6.98 -11.98
C LEU A 70 -10.48 5.58 -11.84
N CYS A 71 -10.27 5.15 -10.60
CA CYS A 71 -9.75 3.83 -10.23
C CYS A 71 -10.91 2.93 -9.83
N LEU A 72 -11.19 1.86 -10.59
CA LEU A 72 -12.43 1.08 -10.47
C LEU A 72 -12.34 -0.14 -9.55
N SER A 73 -11.14 -0.76 -9.43
CA SER A 73 -11.01 -2.03 -8.70
C SER A 73 -9.76 -2.12 -7.83
N GLY A 74 -8.61 -1.69 -8.33
CA GLY A 74 -7.32 -1.92 -7.70
C GLY A 74 -6.86 -0.80 -6.76
N GLY A 75 -7.45 0.39 -6.84
CA GLY A 75 -6.99 1.54 -6.08
C GLY A 75 -5.60 2.03 -6.49
N LEU A 76 -4.91 2.72 -5.57
CA LEU A 76 -3.61 3.33 -5.83
C LEU A 76 -2.58 2.91 -4.78
N LYS A 77 -1.45 2.33 -5.22
CA LYS A 77 -0.31 2.01 -4.36
C LYS A 77 0.82 3.01 -4.56
N LEU A 78 1.37 3.51 -3.45
CA LEU A 78 2.59 4.33 -3.41
C LEU A 78 3.61 3.68 -2.46
N ARG A 79 4.70 3.13 -3.01
CA ARG A 79 5.72 2.45 -2.23
C ARG A 79 7.09 3.13 -2.35
N GLU A 80 7.76 3.30 -1.22
CA GLU A 80 9.19 3.64 -1.09
C GLU A 80 9.69 4.82 -1.95
N GLY A 81 8.82 5.75 -2.33
CA GLY A 81 9.17 6.86 -3.22
C GLY A 81 9.03 8.22 -2.55
N PHE A 82 9.19 9.27 -3.36
CA PHE A 82 9.27 10.66 -2.92
C PHE A 82 8.57 11.60 -3.88
N TYR A 83 8.08 12.75 -3.35
CA TYR A 83 7.50 13.83 -4.15
C TYR A 83 6.31 13.41 -5.02
N ARG A 84 5.41 12.59 -4.49
CA ARG A 84 4.19 12.16 -5.19
C ARG A 84 3.01 12.96 -4.70
N LYS A 85 2.32 13.64 -5.60
CA LYS A 85 1.12 14.45 -5.32
C LYS A 85 -0.10 13.78 -5.92
N VAL A 86 -1.03 13.36 -5.07
CA VAL A 86 -2.26 12.65 -5.46
C VAL A 86 -3.46 13.45 -5.02
N TYR A 87 -4.26 13.92 -5.96
CA TYR A 87 -5.43 14.73 -5.66
C TYR A 87 -6.53 14.61 -6.71
N ASN A 88 -7.76 14.87 -6.29
CA ASN A 88 -8.94 14.90 -7.16
C ASN A 88 -9.16 13.60 -7.96
N ASN A 89 -8.85 12.43 -7.37
CA ASN A 89 -9.12 11.12 -7.96
C ASN A 89 -10.36 10.49 -7.30
N VAL A 90 -10.98 9.53 -7.98
CA VAL A 90 -12.07 8.71 -7.45
C VAL A 90 -11.60 7.26 -7.41
N MET A 91 -11.62 6.64 -6.24
CA MET A 91 -11.20 5.26 -6.01
C MET A 91 -12.40 4.42 -5.57
N ILE A 92 -12.82 3.49 -6.42
CA ILE A 92 -13.98 2.63 -6.23
C ILE A 92 -13.53 1.20 -5.94
N ASN A 93 -14.21 0.50 -5.03
CA ASN A 93 -13.97 -0.89 -4.63
C ASN A 93 -12.60 -1.19 -4.00
N ASN A 94 -11.74 -0.23 -3.95
CA ASN A 94 -10.46 -0.26 -3.28
C ASN A 94 -10.04 1.18 -2.99
N GLY A 95 -9.00 1.35 -2.20
CA GLY A 95 -8.60 2.66 -1.73
C GLY A 95 -7.13 2.99 -2.00
N PHE A 96 -6.55 3.67 -1.05
CA PHE A 96 -5.17 4.10 -1.07
C PHE A 96 -4.28 3.17 -0.27
N HIS A 97 -3.18 2.73 -0.85
CA HIS A 97 -2.20 1.79 -0.30
C HIS A 97 -0.82 2.46 -0.16
N PRO A 98 -0.57 3.23 0.90
CA PRO A 98 0.76 3.73 1.21
C PRO A 98 1.61 2.61 1.83
N HIS A 99 2.75 2.30 1.21
CA HIS A 99 3.66 1.28 1.68
C HIS A 99 5.04 1.86 1.95
N VAL A 100 5.54 1.68 3.17
CA VAL A 100 6.92 2.03 3.55
C VAL A 100 7.29 3.48 3.19
N TRP A 101 6.59 4.43 3.76
CA TRP A 101 6.89 5.84 3.55
C TRP A 101 8.02 6.32 4.48
N PHE A 102 8.88 7.17 3.95
CA PHE A 102 9.96 7.80 4.70
C PHE A 102 9.55 9.16 5.26
N GLN A 103 10.23 9.60 6.33
CA GLN A 103 9.90 10.85 7.02
C GLN A 103 9.96 12.07 6.08
N HIS A 104 10.88 12.05 5.11
CA HIS A 104 11.11 13.14 4.15
C HIS A 104 10.62 12.77 2.74
N SER A 105 9.55 11.97 2.65
CA SER A 105 9.00 11.55 1.34
C SER A 105 8.36 12.70 0.56
N HIS A 106 7.89 13.74 1.25
CA HIS A 106 7.14 14.86 0.66
C HIS A 106 5.92 14.43 -0.16
N ASP A 107 5.35 13.27 0.20
CA ASP A 107 4.14 12.78 -0.44
C ASP A 107 2.91 13.55 0.04
N VAL A 108 1.99 13.79 -0.88
CA VAL A 108 0.70 14.45 -0.62
C VAL A 108 -0.43 13.58 -1.16
N PHE A 109 -1.41 13.28 -0.32
CA PHE A 109 -2.63 12.59 -0.70
C PHE A 109 -3.84 13.38 -0.16
N ARG A 110 -4.52 14.12 -1.03
CA ARG A 110 -5.61 15.01 -0.61
C ARG A 110 -6.71 15.18 -1.65
N ASN A 111 -7.87 15.63 -1.20
CA ASN A 111 -8.97 16.00 -2.08
C ASN A 111 -9.40 14.85 -3.02
N ASN A 112 -9.28 13.60 -2.59
CA ASN A 112 -9.73 12.43 -3.33
C ASN A 112 -11.06 11.92 -2.77
N ILE A 113 -11.79 11.11 -3.56
CA ILE A 113 -12.91 10.31 -3.07
C ILE A 113 -12.41 8.88 -2.88
N VAL A 114 -12.57 8.35 -1.67
CA VAL A 114 -12.16 7.00 -1.30
C VAL A 114 -13.32 6.22 -0.69
N MET A 115 -13.44 4.96 -1.05
CA MET A 115 -14.52 4.09 -0.58
C MET A 115 -14.11 3.23 0.62
N GLU A 116 -12.83 3.20 0.96
CA GLU A 116 -12.27 2.43 2.08
C GLU A 116 -11.24 3.27 2.83
N SER A 117 -10.93 2.88 4.07
CA SER A 117 -9.80 3.44 4.83
C SER A 117 -8.47 3.12 4.15
N HIS A 118 -7.45 3.93 4.41
CA HIS A 118 -6.12 3.74 3.83
C HIS A 118 -5.50 2.43 4.34
N GLN A 119 -5.03 1.62 3.39
CA GLN A 119 -4.41 0.31 3.63
C GLN A 119 -2.89 0.47 3.81
N ASP A 120 -2.50 1.09 4.92
CA ASP A 120 -1.11 1.39 5.21
C ASP A 120 -0.33 0.15 5.67
N ILE A 121 0.86 -0.05 5.11
CA ILE A 121 1.76 -1.13 5.47
C ILE A 121 3.14 -0.56 5.78
N GLN A 122 3.61 -0.77 7.01
CA GLN A 122 4.90 -0.25 7.50
C GLN A 122 5.06 1.27 7.30
N VAL A 123 3.96 2.02 7.43
CA VAL A 123 3.95 3.48 7.38
C VAL A 123 4.16 4.01 8.79
N LYS A 124 5.27 4.71 9.01
CA LYS A 124 5.58 5.41 10.26
C LYS A 124 5.35 6.92 10.15
N TYR A 125 5.45 7.44 8.96
CA TYR A 125 5.36 8.86 8.63
C TYR A 125 4.42 9.04 7.45
N TRP A 126 3.51 10.00 7.55
CA TRP A 126 2.42 10.21 6.59
C TRP A 126 2.74 11.30 5.55
N GLY A 127 4.00 11.41 5.16
CA GLY A 127 4.42 12.38 4.14
C GLY A 127 4.24 13.83 4.60
N GLU A 128 3.94 14.70 3.66
CA GLU A 128 3.70 16.12 3.90
C GLU A 128 2.22 16.37 4.26
N GLU A 129 1.28 15.68 3.59
CA GLU A 129 -0.15 15.83 3.82
C GLU A 129 -0.93 14.58 3.43
N VAL A 130 -1.75 14.05 4.34
CA VAL A 130 -2.83 13.09 4.06
C VAL A 130 -4.07 13.64 4.72
N ASP A 131 -4.89 14.38 3.97
CA ASP A 131 -6.02 15.14 4.53
C ASP A 131 -7.02 15.58 3.45
N HIS A 132 -8.16 16.14 3.87
CA HIS A 132 -9.20 16.70 3.00
C HIS A 132 -9.85 15.70 2.04
N ASN A 133 -9.72 14.40 2.28
CA ASN A 133 -10.34 13.38 1.44
C ASN A 133 -11.82 13.17 1.80
N ILE A 134 -12.58 12.70 0.84
CA ILE A 134 -14.01 12.43 0.97
C ILE A 134 -14.21 10.92 1.04
N TYR A 135 -14.86 10.47 2.11
CA TYR A 135 -15.11 9.07 2.39
C TYR A 135 -16.56 8.67 2.09
N GLY A 136 -16.73 7.50 1.54
CA GLY A 136 -18.05 6.87 1.33
C GLY A 136 -18.65 6.28 2.60
N ARG A 137 -17.87 6.12 3.69
CA ARG A 137 -18.30 5.56 4.97
C ARG A 137 -17.64 6.30 6.14
N GLN A 138 -18.42 6.56 7.19
CA GLN A 138 -17.93 7.22 8.40
C GLN A 138 -16.89 6.37 9.12
N ASP A 139 -17.13 5.05 9.24
CA ASP A 139 -16.24 4.13 9.95
C ASP A 139 -14.82 4.10 9.36
N ASP A 140 -14.69 4.23 8.04
CA ASP A 140 -13.39 4.25 7.37
C ASP A 140 -12.65 5.56 7.62
N LEU A 141 -13.35 6.69 7.63
CA LEU A 141 -12.79 7.96 8.04
C LEU A 141 -12.32 7.95 9.50
N ASP A 142 -13.10 7.35 10.40
CA ASP A 142 -12.76 7.28 11.83
C ASP A 142 -11.52 6.41 12.07
N LYS A 143 -11.34 5.31 11.29
CA LYS A 143 -10.11 4.51 11.31
C LYS A 143 -8.87 5.33 10.93
N ASP A 144 -8.98 6.15 9.88
CA ASP A 144 -7.85 6.95 9.43
C ASP A 144 -7.60 8.15 10.36
N ARG A 145 -8.62 8.75 10.93
CA ARG A 145 -8.46 9.74 11.99
C ARG A 145 -7.75 9.20 13.23
N ALA A 146 -7.98 7.94 13.58
CA ALA A 146 -7.26 7.28 14.67
C ALA A 146 -5.76 7.15 14.42
N LYS A 147 -5.32 7.21 13.15
CA LYS A 147 -3.90 7.27 12.74
C LYS A 147 -3.32 8.70 12.75
N CYS A 148 -4.06 9.69 13.27
CA CYS A 148 -3.69 11.10 13.30
C CYS A 148 -3.59 11.80 11.93
N ILE A 149 -4.25 11.27 10.91
CA ILE A 149 -4.44 11.85 9.58
C ILE A 149 -5.90 12.23 9.36
N GLU A 150 -6.26 12.78 8.22
CA GLU A 150 -7.65 13.11 7.82
C GLU A 150 -8.39 14.02 8.82
N LYS A 151 -7.68 15.00 9.36
CA LYS A 151 -8.28 15.96 10.34
C LYS A 151 -9.43 16.74 9.72
N HIS A 152 -9.33 17.09 8.45
CA HIS A 152 -10.34 17.79 7.66
C HIS A 152 -11.03 16.84 6.65
N GLY A 153 -10.68 15.56 6.63
CA GLY A 153 -11.39 14.54 5.86
C GLY A 153 -12.87 14.50 6.24
N ARG A 154 -13.74 14.13 5.30
CA ARG A 154 -15.19 14.18 5.51
C ARG A 154 -15.88 12.94 4.97
N PHE A 155 -16.85 12.47 5.73
CA PHE A 155 -17.85 11.53 5.21
C PHE A 155 -18.96 12.29 4.54
N ILE A 156 -19.34 11.85 3.33
CA ILE A 156 -20.57 12.27 2.67
C ILE A 156 -21.28 11.05 2.09
N GLN A 157 -22.60 11.11 2.01
CA GLN A 157 -23.35 10.12 1.24
C GLN A 157 -23.05 10.31 -0.26
N LEU A 158 -22.28 9.39 -0.84
CA LEU A 158 -21.88 9.46 -2.24
C LEU A 158 -23.07 9.18 -3.16
N ASN A 159 -23.54 10.21 -3.84
CA ASN A 159 -24.65 10.14 -4.77
C ASN A 159 -24.12 10.33 -6.21
N PHE A 160 -23.67 9.23 -6.80
CA PHE A 160 -23.11 9.22 -8.14
C PHE A 160 -24.18 9.41 -9.23
N THR A 161 -23.78 9.99 -10.35
CA THR A 161 -24.67 10.31 -11.48
C THR A 161 -25.19 9.06 -12.18
N ASN A 162 -24.31 8.17 -12.62
CA ASN A 162 -24.68 6.91 -13.27
C ASN A 162 -23.55 5.87 -13.13
N PRO A 163 -23.32 5.32 -11.93
CA PRO A 163 -22.21 4.44 -11.67
C PRO A 163 -22.22 3.16 -12.50
N ALA A 164 -23.41 2.63 -12.83
CA ALA A 164 -23.55 1.44 -13.68
C ALA A 164 -22.96 1.63 -15.09
N HIS A 165 -22.83 2.87 -15.55
CA HIS A 165 -22.24 3.21 -16.84
C HIS A 165 -20.90 3.96 -16.71
N GLY A 166 -20.28 3.92 -15.51
CA GLY A 166 -18.97 4.50 -15.26
C GLY A 166 -18.96 6.00 -15.01
N ASP A 167 -20.11 6.63 -14.79
CA ASP A 167 -20.20 8.04 -14.43
C ASP A 167 -20.28 8.19 -12.90
N PHE A 168 -19.13 8.32 -12.27
CA PHE A 168 -18.98 8.51 -10.83
C PHE A 168 -18.88 9.98 -10.41
N ARG A 169 -19.33 10.92 -11.25
CA ARG A 169 -19.46 12.30 -10.83
C ARG A 169 -20.53 12.42 -9.76
N LEU A 170 -20.22 13.21 -8.73
CA LEU A 170 -21.16 13.46 -7.65
C LEU A 170 -22.25 14.44 -8.09
N LYS A 171 -23.50 14.07 -7.82
CA LYS A 171 -24.64 14.96 -8.00
C LYS A 171 -24.63 16.06 -6.94
N ASN A 172 -24.94 17.29 -7.36
CA ASN A 172 -25.09 18.42 -6.43
C ASN A 172 -23.86 18.68 -5.54
N LEU A 173 -22.67 18.34 -6.02
CA LEU A 173 -21.41 18.59 -5.32
C LEU A 173 -21.22 20.12 -5.19
N LYS A 174 -21.23 20.62 -3.94
CA LYS A 174 -20.85 21.98 -3.55
C LYS A 174 -19.57 21.95 -2.73
N ASP A 175 -18.62 21.15 -3.18
CA ASP A 175 -17.39 20.92 -2.46
C ASP A 175 -16.28 21.83 -2.96
N GLN A 176 -15.49 22.39 -2.05
CA GLN A 176 -14.33 23.22 -2.41
C GLN A 176 -13.08 22.36 -2.64
N ASP A 177 -13.06 21.16 -2.05
CA ASP A 177 -11.89 20.30 -2.01
C ASP A 177 -11.86 19.30 -3.15
N PHE A 178 -13.02 18.90 -3.71
CA PHE A 178 -13.10 17.97 -4.84
C PHE A 178 -13.88 18.61 -5.99
N LYS A 179 -13.40 18.40 -7.22
CA LYS A 179 -14.05 18.89 -8.45
C LYS A 179 -14.41 17.72 -9.36
N ASN A 180 -15.67 17.62 -9.76
CA ASN A 180 -16.05 16.67 -10.80
C ASN A 180 -15.21 16.92 -12.07
N PHE A 181 -14.71 15.85 -12.67
CA PHE A 181 -14.00 15.86 -13.94
C PHE A 181 -14.73 15.00 -14.97
N ASP A 182 -14.28 15.03 -16.21
CA ASP A 182 -14.90 14.22 -17.28
C ASP A 182 -14.56 12.73 -17.07
N MET A 183 -15.57 11.92 -16.77
CA MET A 183 -15.45 10.49 -16.56
C MET A 183 -16.04 9.64 -17.69
N LEU A 184 -16.44 10.27 -18.79
CA LEU A 184 -17.11 9.60 -19.91
C LEU A 184 -16.23 9.51 -21.15
N HIS A 185 -15.23 10.37 -21.28
CA HIS A 185 -14.39 10.47 -22.48
C HIS A 185 -12.96 9.99 -22.23
N PHE A 186 -12.82 8.85 -21.57
CA PHE A 186 -11.54 8.16 -21.40
C PHE A 186 -11.15 7.36 -22.65
N GLY A 187 -9.84 7.03 -22.73
CA GLY A 187 -9.31 6.09 -23.70
C GLY A 187 -8.98 6.69 -25.05
N VAL A 188 -9.19 5.92 -26.12
CA VAL A 188 -8.75 6.29 -27.46
C VAL A 188 -9.55 7.48 -27.99
N THR A 189 -8.85 8.58 -28.30
CA THR A 189 -9.43 9.80 -28.87
C THR A 189 -9.53 9.79 -30.41
N SER A 190 -8.72 8.95 -31.08
CA SER A 190 -8.74 8.79 -32.53
C SER A 190 -10.06 8.21 -33.01
N LYS A 191 -10.75 8.93 -33.88
CA LYS A 191 -12.01 8.48 -34.49
C LYS A 191 -11.86 7.11 -35.20
N LYS A 192 -10.71 6.87 -35.84
CA LYS A 192 -10.43 5.62 -36.56
C LYS A 192 -10.20 4.43 -35.61
N LEU A 193 -9.50 4.66 -34.49
CA LEU A 193 -9.15 3.59 -33.55
C LEU A 193 -10.22 3.38 -32.48
N LYS A 194 -11.10 4.36 -32.25
CA LYS A 194 -12.16 4.28 -31.23
C LYS A 194 -13.11 3.10 -31.45
N THR A 195 -13.36 2.72 -32.69
CA THR A 195 -14.22 1.57 -33.03
C THR A 195 -13.57 0.23 -32.71
N LEU A 196 -12.25 0.19 -32.56
CA LEU A 196 -11.48 -1.01 -32.21
C LEU A 196 -11.26 -1.13 -30.69
N ALA A 197 -11.47 -0.06 -29.95
CA ALA A 197 -11.30 -0.05 -28.50
C ALA A 197 -12.56 -0.65 -27.84
N ALA A 198 -12.41 -1.77 -27.15
CA ALA A 198 -13.46 -2.31 -26.31
C ALA A 198 -13.70 -1.37 -25.11
N SER A 199 -14.97 -1.12 -24.78
CA SER A 199 -15.31 -0.47 -23.51
C SER A 199 -15.18 -1.50 -22.39
N PRO A 200 -14.37 -1.26 -21.37
CA PRO A 200 -14.28 -2.18 -20.24
C PRO A 200 -15.61 -2.24 -19.49
N GLU A 201 -15.95 -3.42 -18.99
CA GLU A 201 -17.07 -3.55 -18.06
C GLU A 201 -16.80 -2.70 -16.80
N ILE A 202 -17.84 -2.04 -16.33
CA ILE A 202 -17.77 -1.32 -15.05
C ILE A 202 -18.06 -2.33 -13.94
N PRO A 203 -17.14 -2.55 -12.99
CA PRO A 203 -17.36 -3.47 -11.89
C PRO A 203 -18.51 -2.96 -11.01
N GLN A 204 -19.24 -3.89 -10.41
CA GLN A 204 -20.22 -3.52 -9.39
C GLN A 204 -19.52 -2.89 -8.19
N LEU A 205 -20.19 -1.93 -7.56
CA LEU A 205 -19.71 -1.39 -6.29
C LEU A 205 -19.73 -2.51 -5.23
N ILE A 206 -18.58 -2.86 -4.72
CA ILE A 206 -18.47 -3.81 -3.64
C ILE A 206 -18.80 -3.04 -2.35
N GLN A 207 -19.85 -3.46 -1.66
CA GLN A 207 -20.01 -3.07 -0.26
C GLN A 207 -18.99 -3.89 0.52
N SER A 208 -17.89 -3.26 0.93
CA SER A 208 -16.87 -3.97 1.70
C SER A 208 -17.49 -4.48 3.00
N GLU A 209 -17.69 -5.78 3.10
CA GLU A 209 -17.74 -6.42 4.40
C GLU A 209 -16.37 -6.16 5.06
N ALA A 210 -16.38 -5.78 6.34
CA ALA A 210 -15.14 -5.54 7.06
C ALA A 210 -14.27 -6.79 6.93
N LYS A 211 -13.16 -6.69 6.20
CA LYS A 211 -12.18 -7.78 6.14
C LYS A 211 -11.70 -7.97 7.57
N GLU A 212 -12.00 -9.12 8.16
CA GLU A 212 -11.47 -9.47 9.47
C GLU A 212 -9.96 -9.31 9.41
N GLN A 213 -9.40 -8.52 10.32
CA GLN A 213 -7.94 -8.46 10.46
C GLN A 213 -7.47 -9.87 10.82
N GLY A 214 -6.57 -10.44 10.03
CA GLY A 214 -6.02 -11.76 10.27
C GLY A 214 -5.57 -11.95 11.71
N SER A 215 -5.69 -13.16 12.23
CA SER A 215 -5.40 -13.47 13.63
C SER A 215 -3.96 -13.07 13.99
N ARG A 216 -3.82 -12.32 15.08
CA ARG A 216 -2.53 -11.95 15.66
C ARG A 216 -2.17 -12.91 16.77
N TRP A 217 -0.90 -13.21 16.91
CA TRP A 217 -0.39 -14.07 17.95
C TRP A 217 0.83 -13.47 18.61
N SER A 218 0.77 -13.37 19.93
CA SER A 218 1.89 -12.89 20.74
C SER A 218 2.73 -14.09 21.20
N TRP A 219 4.02 -14.05 20.93
CA TRP A 219 4.97 -15.06 21.39
C TRP A 219 6.25 -14.39 21.85
N LYS A 220 6.68 -14.74 23.10
CA LYS A 220 7.79 -14.07 23.76
C LYS A 220 7.60 -12.54 23.76
N SER A 221 8.47 -11.81 23.13
CA SER A 221 8.44 -10.35 23.05
C SER A 221 7.99 -9.82 21.67
N GLY A 222 7.38 -10.65 20.83
CA GLY A 222 6.95 -10.29 19.48
C GLY A 222 5.46 -10.57 19.22
N VAL A 223 4.88 -9.83 18.29
CA VAL A 223 3.53 -10.02 17.76
C VAL A 223 3.62 -10.43 16.31
N PHE A 224 3.00 -11.52 15.96
CA PHE A 224 3.08 -12.17 14.65
C PHE A 224 1.71 -12.31 14.00
N LYS A 225 1.68 -12.30 12.68
CA LYS A 225 0.50 -12.67 11.87
C LYS A 225 0.91 -13.37 10.57
N SER A 226 0.01 -14.12 9.96
CA SER A 226 0.23 -14.63 8.60
C SER A 226 0.33 -13.49 7.59
N VAL A 227 1.12 -13.65 6.54
CA VAL A 227 1.03 -12.82 5.33
C VAL A 227 -0.18 -13.30 4.53
N GLU A 228 -1.21 -12.47 4.42
CA GLU A 228 -2.53 -12.89 3.87
C GLU A 228 -2.94 -12.07 2.66
N THR A 229 -2.33 -10.91 2.45
CA THR A 229 -2.72 -9.99 1.40
C THR A 229 -1.60 -9.71 0.41
N LEU A 230 -1.99 -9.36 -0.82
CA LEU A 230 -1.06 -8.90 -1.84
C LEU A 230 -0.29 -7.64 -1.38
N GLY A 231 -0.95 -6.77 -0.61
CA GLY A 231 -0.32 -5.59 -0.03
C GLY A 231 0.82 -5.95 0.93
N GLU A 232 0.60 -6.91 1.83
CA GLU A 232 1.63 -7.38 2.77
C GLU A 232 2.78 -8.10 2.06
N GLN A 233 2.48 -8.94 1.06
CA GLN A 233 3.47 -9.55 0.18
C GLN A 233 4.35 -8.48 -0.46
N SER A 234 3.72 -7.49 -1.09
CA SER A 234 4.40 -6.38 -1.76
C SER A 234 5.26 -5.58 -0.79
N ALA A 235 4.69 -5.16 0.34
CA ALA A 235 5.41 -4.37 1.34
C ALA A 235 6.62 -5.11 1.92
N ALA A 236 6.53 -6.43 2.09
CA ALA A 236 7.66 -7.27 2.51
C ALA A 236 8.64 -7.56 1.38
N GLY A 237 8.25 -7.39 0.11
CA GLY A 237 9.02 -7.75 -1.08
C GLY A 237 9.09 -9.25 -1.34
N LEU A 238 8.12 -10.02 -0.85
CA LEU A 238 8.06 -11.47 -0.97
C LEU A 238 7.70 -11.91 -2.40
N PRO A 239 8.20 -13.07 -2.86
CA PRO A 239 7.82 -13.61 -4.17
C PRO A 239 6.41 -14.21 -4.20
N ALA A 240 5.82 -14.53 -3.04
CA ALA A 240 4.49 -15.12 -2.90
C ALA A 240 3.83 -14.71 -1.58
N ILE A 241 2.50 -14.88 -1.49
CA ILE A 241 1.74 -14.68 -0.24
C ILE A 241 1.96 -15.89 0.66
N ASN A 242 3.00 -15.87 1.47
CA ASN A 242 3.34 -16.91 2.44
C ASN A 242 4.23 -16.38 3.56
N GLY A 243 4.30 -17.12 4.66
CA GLY A 243 5.13 -16.78 5.80
C GLY A 243 4.40 -16.00 6.89
N VAL A 244 5.13 -15.70 7.95
CA VAL A 244 4.62 -15.07 9.16
C VAL A 244 5.35 -13.76 9.43
N LEU A 245 4.64 -12.66 9.31
CA LEU A 245 5.14 -11.30 9.47
C LEU A 245 5.24 -10.94 10.95
N LEU A 246 6.38 -10.40 11.36
CA LEU A 246 6.61 -9.83 12.69
C LEU A 246 6.16 -8.37 12.71
N LEU A 247 5.04 -8.11 13.39
CA LEU A 247 4.40 -6.78 13.45
C LEU A 247 4.99 -5.87 14.53
N GLU A 248 5.24 -6.45 15.72
CA GLU A 248 5.69 -5.72 16.89
C GLU A 248 6.81 -6.51 17.58
N LEU A 249 7.77 -5.83 18.16
CA LEU A 249 8.91 -6.44 18.84
C LEU A 249 9.41 -5.53 19.95
N ASP A 250 9.54 -6.08 21.15
CA ASP A 250 10.21 -5.38 22.24
C ASP A 250 11.73 -5.37 22.01
N GLU A 251 12.29 -4.19 21.88
CA GLU A 251 13.73 -3.99 21.64
C GLU A 251 14.64 -4.47 22.78
N LYS A 252 14.07 -4.66 23.97
CA LYS A 252 14.78 -5.23 25.13
C LYS A 252 14.68 -6.75 25.19
N GLY A 253 13.77 -7.34 24.38
CA GLY A 253 13.49 -8.77 24.37
C GLY A 253 14.58 -9.62 23.71
N ASN A 254 14.56 -10.92 24.02
CA ASN A 254 15.54 -11.87 23.47
C ASN A 254 15.43 -12.03 21.95
N LEU A 255 14.22 -11.95 21.38
CA LEU A 255 14.04 -12.03 19.94
C LEU A 255 14.73 -10.88 19.21
N TYR A 256 14.68 -9.66 19.75
CA TYR A 256 15.42 -8.52 19.20
C TYR A 256 16.93 -8.68 19.31
N LYS A 257 17.41 -9.18 20.47
CA LYS A 257 18.83 -9.49 20.69
C LYS A 257 19.35 -10.59 19.77
N SER A 258 18.47 -11.53 19.37
CA SER A 258 18.77 -12.57 18.38
C SER A 258 18.83 -12.04 16.93
N GLY A 259 18.55 -10.77 16.71
CA GLY A 259 18.64 -10.13 15.41
C GLY A 259 17.32 -9.98 14.66
N LEU A 260 16.17 -10.41 15.21
CA LEU A 260 14.86 -10.16 14.61
C LEU A 260 14.52 -8.66 14.62
N ARG A 261 13.78 -8.23 13.63
CA ARG A 261 13.29 -6.84 13.48
C ARG A 261 11.84 -6.84 13.02
N VAL A 262 11.11 -5.81 13.38
CA VAL A 262 9.76 -5.56 12.83
C VAL A 262 9.83 -5.49 11.31
N GLY A 263 8.91 -6.18 10.64
CA GLY A 263 8.88 -6.33 9.19
C GLY A 263 9.58 -7.59 8.67
N ASP A 264 10.24 -8.38 9.50
CA ASP A 264 10.75 -9.70 9.11
C ASP A 264 9.60 -10.66 8.83
N VAL A 265 9.77 -11.50 7.82
CA VAL A 265 8.82 -12.58 7.54
C VAL A 265 9.51 -13.92 7.80
N VAL A 266 8.98 -14.69 8.75
CA VAL A 266 9.47 -16.04 9.07
C VAL A 266 9.00 -17.00 8.00
N LEU A 267 9.94 -17.68 7.32
CA LEU A 267 9.69 -18.66 6.26
C LEU A 267 10.03 -20.09 6.66
N ASN A 268 10.87 -20.27 7.68
CA ASN A 268 11.24 -21.59 8.19
C ASN A 268 11.61 -21.50 9.68
N TYR A 269 11.30 -22.53 10.44
CA TYR A 269 11.68 -22.67 11.84
C TYR A 269 12.16 -24.09 12.07
N GLN A 270 13.43 -24.28 12.42
CA GLN A 270 14.07 -25.59 12.67
C GLN A 270 13.88 -26.61 11.53
N GLY A 271 13.97 -26.16 10.27
CA GLY A 271 13.74 -27.00 9.11
C GLY A 271 12.28 -27.14 8.66
N GLU A 272 11.32 -26.75 9.49
CA GLU A 272 9.89 -26.78 9.13
C GLU A 272 9.55 -25.55 8.29
N LYS A 273 8.92 -25.75 7.14
CA LYS A 273 8.41 -24.68 6.29
C LYS A 273 7.26 -23.94 6.97
N ILE A 274 7.26 -22.63 6.92
CA ILE A 274 6.24 -21.76 7.52
C ILE A 274 5.54 -20.99 6.41
N ASP A 275 4.31 -21.38 6.11
CA ASP A 275 3.46 -20.67 5.15
C ASP A 275 2.46 -19.74 5.86
N GLN A 276 2.03 -20.10 7.08
CA GLN A 276 1.06 -19.34 7.86
C GLN A 276 1.31 -19.46 9.37
N LEU A 277 0.59 -18.68 10.16
CA LEU A 277 0.80 -18.57 11.59
C LEU A 277 0.68 -19.90 12.33
N ILE A 278 -0.26 -20.75 11.93
CA ILE A 278 -0.46 -22.06 12.56
C ILE A 278 0.77 -22.97 12.39
N ASP A 279 1.47 -22.87 11.25
CA ASP A 279 2.68 -23.66 11.00
C ASP A 279 3.79 -23.26 11.97
N LEU A 280 3.96 -21.95 12.19
CA LEU A 280 4.94 -21.44 13.16
C LEU A 280 4.62 -21.89 14.58
N GLN A 281 3.35 -21.85 14.98
CA GLN A 281 2.92 -22.28 16.30
C GLN A 281 3.18 -23.78 16.51
N GLN A 282 2.91 -24.61 15.50
CA GLN A 282 3.16 -26.05 15.54
C GLN A 282 4.66 -26.38 15.56
N ALA A 283 5.44 -25.69 14.73
CA ALA A 283 6.89 -25.87 14.69
C ALA A 283 7.54 -25.50 16.03
N ILE A 284 7.16 -24.38 16.65
CA ILE A 284 7.65 -23.99 17.98
C ILE A 284 7.26 -25.02 19.03
N LYS A 285 6.03 -25.52 19.01
CA LYS A 285 5.57 -26.56 19.95
C LYS A 285 6.34 -27.87 19.77
N LYS A 286 6.62 -28.26 18.54
CA LYS A 286 7.39 -29.48 18.21
C LYS A 286 8.84 -29.38 18.69
N HIS A 287 9.45 -28.21 18.58
CA HIS A 287 10.85 -27.96 18.92
C HIS A 287 11.02 -27.20 20.25
N VAL A 288 10.10 -27.38 21.22
CA VAL A 288 10.06 -26.63 22.49
C VAL A 288 11.34 -26.75 23.32
N HIS A 289 12.10 -27.82 23.15
CA HIS A 289 13.37 -28.08 23.87
C HIS A 289 14.62 -27.61 23.11
N ALA A 290 14.48 -26.91 22.00
CA ALA A 290 15.62 -26.38 21.28
C ALA A 290 16.15 -25.13 22.00
N ASP A 291 17.37 -25.21 22.54
CA ASP A 291 17.99 -24.10 23.29
C ASP A 291 18.28 -22.89 22.39
N GLN A 292 18.65 -23.13 21.14
CA GLN A 292 19.01 -22.12 20.17
C GLN A 292 18.38 -22.45 18.80
N PRO A 293 17.05 -22.30 18.63
CA PRO A 293 16.39 -22.67 17.39
C PRO A 293 16.83 -21.74 16.24
N LYS A 294 17.03 -22.36 15.06
CA LYS A 294 17.31 -21.67 13.82
C LYS A 294 16.03 -21.24 13.12
N VAL A 295 16.02 -20.04 12.61
CA VAL A 295 14.93 -19.46 11.85
C VAL A 295 15.43 -18.85 10.57
N PHE A 296 14.76 -19.12 9.43
CA PHE A 296 15.00 -18.40 8.21
C PHE A 296 13.93 -17.31 8.08
N ILE A 297 14.42 -16.10 7.92
CA ILE A 297 13.59 -14.92 7.72
C ILE A 297 13.81 -14.34 6.32
N PHE A 298 12.84 -13.59 5.85
CA PHE A 298 12.96 -12.73 4.68
C PHE A 298 12.98 -11.27 5.13
N ARG A 299 14.04 -10.56 4.76
CA ARG A 299 14.28 -9.15 5.07
C ARG A 299 15.05 -8.49 3.94
N ASN A 300 14.70 -7.27 3.56
CA ASN A 300 15.38 -6.51 2.50
C ASN A 300 15.54 -7.33 1.21
N GLN A 301 14.49 -8.01 0.80
CA GLN A 301 14.44 -8.89 -0.39
C GLN A 301 15.47 -10.05 -0.38
N GLN A 302 15.95 -10.46 0.78
CA GLN A 302 16.89 -11.56 0.94
C GLN A 302 16.48 -12.49 2.08
N GLN A 303 16.79 -13.76 1.92
CA GLN A 303 16.69 -14.73 3.01
C GLN A 303 17.91 -14.66 3.92
N GLN A 304 17.69 -14.75 5.22
CA GLN A 304 18.72 -14.73 6.24
C GLN A 304 18.44 -15.81 7.29
N GLU A 305 19.46 -16.52 7.74
CA GLU A 305 19.37 -17.43 8.88
C GLU A 305 19.72 -16.71 10.17
N LEU A 306 18.90 -16.83 11.18
CA LEU A 306 19.16 -16.35 12.54
C LEU A 306 19.08 -17.50 13.52
N THR A 307 19.84 -17.40 14.62
CA THR A 307 19.74 -18.30 15.77
C THR A 307 19.09 -17.53 16.92
N LEU A 308 17.94 -18.03 17.38
CA LEU A 308 17.19 -17.36 18.44
C LEU A 308 17.74 -17.72 19.82
N GLN A 309 17.81 -16.75 20.70
CA GLN A 309 18.01 -16.91 22.15
C GLN A 309 16.64 -16.80 22.82
N LEU A 310 16.08 -17.91 23.28
CA LEU A 310 14.70 -17.98 23.80
C LEU A 310 14.60 -17.89 25.32
#